data_065472f849c51883fe212299985a9002
#
_entry.id   065472f849c51883fe212299985a9002
#
_cell.length_a   1.000
_cell.length_b   1.000
_cell.length_c   1.000
_cell.angle_alpha   90.00
_cell.angle_beta   90.00
_cell.angle_gamma   90.00
#
_symmetry.space_group_name_H-M   'P 1'
#
loop_
_entity.id
_entity.type
_entity.pdbx_description
1 polymer ?
#
loop_
_entity_poly.entity_id
_entity_poly.type
_entity_poly.pdbx_seq_one_letter_code
_entity_poly.pdbx_strand_id
1 'polypeptide(L)'
;KYRGSRTCGGGTHKNRRNGGSRGGRGFAGGCKHHFVRYYLQGRTYGKNGFSHDQRTDPATIDVGTLEVLADGLMAKGLAKLEGETFTLDAAAIGIGKILGSGRVTRRMRVSAAAFSEAAKKKLEAAGGQALVV
;
A
#
# COMPACT_ATOMS: atom_id res chain seq x y z
N LYS A 1 -28.05 11.11 38.22
CA LYS A 1 -27.18 12.31 38.03
C LYS A 1 -26.31 12.51 39.27
N TYR A 2 -25.04 12.79 39.09
CA TYR A 2 -24.04 12.94 40.16
C TYR A 2 -24.03 14.37 40.70
N ARG A 3 -25.19 14.83 41.20
CA ARG A 3 -25.34 16.17 41.77
C ARG A 3 -24.56 16.29 43.07
N GLY A 4 -23.82 17.38 43.29
CA GLY A 4 -23.00 17.63 44.46
C GLY A 4 -21.76 16.74 44.60
N SER A 5 -21.54 15.83 43.69
CA SER A 5 -20.34 14.97 43.69
C SER A 5 -19.15 15.66 43.08
N ARG A 6 -18.08 15.80 43.84
CA ARG A 6 -16.80 16.34 43.32
C ARG A 6 -16.12 15.44 42.30
N THR A 7 -16.41 14.15 42.32
CA THR A 7 -15.74 13.14 41.44
C THR A 7 -16.60 12.70 40.27
N CYS A 8 -17.91 13.03 40.27
CA CYS A 8 -18.86 12.57 39.25
C CYS A 8 -18.76 11.05 38.99
N GLY A 9 -18.64 10.25 40.02
CA GLY A 9 -18.41 8.80 39.92
C GLY A 9 -17.00 8.39 39.45
N GLY A 10 -16.08 9.36 39.31
CA GLY A 10 -14.73 9.12 38.84
C GLY A 10 -13.75 8.59 39.88
N GLY A 11 -14.14 8.54 41.14
CA GLY A 11 -13.24 8.16 42.23
C GLY A 11 -12.11 9.15 42.47
N THR A 12 -11.10 8.75 43.23
CA THR A 12 -9.92 9.58 43.47
C THR A 12 -9.10 9.78 42.21
N HIS A 13 -8.39 10.91 42.10
CA HIS A 13 -7.60 11.28 40.94
C HIS A 13 -6.57 10.21 40.54
N LYS A 14 -5.91 9.58 41.50
CA LYS A 14 -4.90 8.53 41.28
C LYS A 14 -5.48 7.25 40.69
N ASN A 15 -6.68 6.85 41.06
CA ASN A 15 -7.19 5.52 40.72
C ASN A 15 -7.90 5.45 39.39
N ARG A 16 -8.78 6.38 39.06
CA ARG A 16 -9.61 6.28 37.87
C ARG A 16 -9.24 7.30 36.78
N ARG A 17 -8.82 8.49 37.18
CA ARG A 17 -8.58 9.60 36.26
C ARG A 17 -7.14 9.64 35.76
N ASN A 18 -6.21 9.17 36.58
CA ASN A 18 -4.79 9.24 36.26
C ASN A 18 -4.35 8.12 35.32
N GLY A 19 -4.21 8.45 34.05
CA GLY A 19 -3.72 7.54 33.04
C GLY A 19 -2.26 7.14 33.25
N GLY A 20 -1.43 8.01 33.87
CA GLY A 20 0.01 7.75 34.10
C GLY A 20 0.29 6.54 34.97
N SER A 21 -0.49 6.34 36.03
CA SER A 21 -0.36 5.15 36.92
C SER A 21 -0.74 3.83 36.24
N ARG A 22 -1.36 3.89 35.06
CA ARG A 22 -1.85 2.73 34.31
C ARG A 22 -1.21 2.58 32.95
N GLY A 23 -0.05 3.17 32.75
CA GLY A 23 0.69 3.11 31.48
C GLY A 23 0.26 4.15 30.44
N GLY A 24 -0.65 5.07 30.75
CA GLY A 24 -1.08 6.14 29.87
C GLY A 24 -2.36 5.82 29.08
N ARG A 25 -2.74 6.72 28.17
CA ARG A 25 -3.94 6.61 27.34
C ARG A 25 -3.58 6.55 25.86
N GLY A 26 -4.40 5.90 25.06
CA GLY A 26 -4.21 5.78 23.63
C GLY A 26 -2.87 5.14 23.28
N PHE A 27 -2.05 5.85 22.54
CA PHE A 27 -0.75 5.35 22.05
C PHE A 27 0.44 5.77 22.92
N ALA A 28 0.19 6.02 24.22
CA ALA A 28 1.26 6.30 25.15
C ALA A 28 2.26 5.14 25.22
N GLY A 29 3.52 5.46 25.48
CA GLY A 29 4.59 4.48 25.56
C GLY A 29 5.07 3.90 24.23
N GLY A 30 4.62 4.45 23.10
CA GLY A 30 4.98 3.97 21.77
C GLY A 30 6.47 3.91 21.47
N CYS A 31 7.25 4.84 22.01
CA CYS A 31 8.72 4.84 21.87
C CYS A 31 9.44 4.11 23.01
N LYS A 32 8.73 3.48 23.92
CA LYS A 32 9.30 2.74 25.07
C LYS A 32 8.66 1.35 25.23
N HIS A 33 7.85 1.16 26.25
CA HIS A 33 7.29 -0.15 26.61
C HIS A 33 6.28 -0.73 25.60
N HIS A 34 5.70 0.08 24.70
CA HIS A 34 4.83 -0.38 23.61
C HIS A 34 5.49 -0.32 22.23
N PHE A 35 6.80 -0.10 22.14
CA PHE A 35 7.50 0.03 20.86
C PHE A 35 7.32 -1.18 19.95
N VAL A 36 7.60 -2.38 20.45
CA VAL A 36 7.51 -3.62 19.68
C VAL A 36 6.09 -3.85 19.15
N ARG A 37 5.08 -3.62 19.99
CA ARG A 37 3.68 -3.77 19.62
C ARG A 37 3.32 -2.88 18.42
N TYR A 38 3.72 -1.61 18.46
CA TYR A 38 3.38 -0.67 17.38
C TYR A 38 4.22 -0.89 16.13
N TYR A 39 5.46 -1.31 16.30
CA TYR A 39 6.33 -1.70 15.17
C TYR A 39 5.74 -2.88 14.40
N LEU A 40 5.30 -3.94 15.08
CA LEU A 40 4.64 -5.10 14.46
C LEU A 40 3.30 -4.75 13.81
N GLN A 41 2.62 -3.72 14.27
CA GLN A 41 1.39 -3.17 13.66
C GLN A 41 1.69 -2.26 12.45
N GLY A 42 2.94 -2.10 12.04
CA GLY A 42 3.35 -1.22 10.94
C GLY A 42 3.09 0.27 11.19
N ARG A 43 2.98 0.67 12.45
CA ARG A 43 2.62 2.03 12.81
C ARG A 43 3.80 2.98 12.70
N THR A 44 3.63 4.04 11.92
CA THR A 44 4.59 5.14 11.81
C THR A 44 4.37 6.16 12.93
N TYR A 45 5.46 6.70 13.48
CA TYR A 45 5.44 7.72 14.51
C TYR A 45 5.53 9.13 13.89
N GLY A 46 4.91 10.10 14.55
CA GLY A 46 4.91 11.50 14.14
C GLY A 46 3.74 11.90 13.25
N LYS A 47 3.73 13.15 12.84
CA LYS A 47 2.79 13.71 11.86
C LYS A 47 3.51 13.88 10.54
N ASN A 48 3.07 13.18 9.52
CA ASN A 48 3.63 13.25 8.18
C ASN A 48 2.59 13.85 7.24
N GLY A 49 2.78 15.11 6.84
CA GLY A 49 1.96 15.78 5.85
C GLY A 49 0.47 15.89 6.24
N PHE A 50 -0.34 15.98 5.23
CA PHE A 50 -1.81 15.99 5.32
C PHE A 50 -2.38 15.03 4.28
N SER A 51 -3.55 14.48 4.56
CA SER A 51 -4.29 13.63 3.62
C SER A 51 -5.40 14.44 2.96
N HIS A 52 -5.60 14.24 1.67
CA HIS A 52 -6.78 14.72 0.96
C HIS A 52 -7.83 13.62 0.95
N ASP A 53 -9.04 13.91 1.42
CA ASP A 53 -10.12 12.92 1.52
C ASP A 53 -10.59 12.40 0.15
N GLN A 54 -10.38 13.20 -0.90
CA GLN A 54 -10.78 12.87 -2.29
C GLN A 54 -9.63 12.29 -3.13
N ARG A 55 -8.48 11.97 -2.53
CA ARG A 55 -7.37 11.40 -3.27
C ARG A 55 -7.61 9.93 -3.54
N THR A 56 -7.79 9.60 -4.80
CA THR A 56 -7.81 8.21 -5.29
C THR A 56 -6.43 7.89 -5.85
N ASP A 57 -5.65 7.13 -5.13
CA ASP A 57 -4.37 6.62 -5.65
C ASP A 57 -4.65 5.35 -6.46
N PRO A 58 -4.35 5.32 -7.76
CA PRO A 58 -4.49 4.10 -8.55
C PRO A 58 -3.52 3.03 -8.05
N ALA A 59 -3.95 1.78 -8.04
CA ALA A 59 -3.04 0.67 -7.76
C ALA A 59 -1.88 0.67 -8.76
N THR A 60 -0.67 0.54 -8.27
CA THR A 60 0.54 0.57 -9.10
C THR A 60 1.29 -0.74 -9.03
N ILE A 61 1.95 -1.11 -10.12
CA ILE A 61 2.84 -2.28 -10.17
C ILE A 61 4.09 -1.96 -11.00
N ASP A 62 5.21 -2.55 -10.64
CA ASP A 62 6.47 -2.41 -11.38
C ASP A 62 6.58 -3.45 -12.49
N VAL A 63 7.20 -3.09 -13.61
CA VAL A 63 7.41 -4.01 -14.74
C VAL A 63 8.21 -5.25 -14.34
N GLY A 64 9.20 -5.13 -13.44
CA GLY A 64 9.93 -6.28 -12.94
C GLY A 64 9.08 -7.23 -12.09
N THR A 65 8.13 -6.69 -11.32
CA THR A 65 7.18 -7.49 -10.55
C THR A 65 6.20 -8.22 -11.48
N LEU A 66 5.77 -7.57 -12.58
CA LEU A 66 4.95 -8.21 -13.62
C LEU A 66 5.67 -9.41 -14.25
N GLU A 67 6.97 -9.30 -14.49
CA GLU A 67 7.76 -10.41 -15.04
C GLU A 67 7.81 -11.61 -14.09
N VAL A 68 8.02 -11.36 -12.79
CA VAL A 68 8.01 -12.41 -11.77
C VAL A 68 6.64 -13.07 -11.62
N LEU A 69 5.58 -12.28 -11.71
CA LEU A 69 4.20 -12.77 -11.59
C LEU A 69 3.62 -13.35 -12.88
N ALA A 70 4.31 -13.20 -14.01
CA ALA A 70 3.80 -13.58 -15.33
C ALA A 70 3.27 -15.01 -15.38
N ASP A 71 4.03 -15.97 -14.86
CA ASP A 71 3.65 -17.39 -14.87
C ASP A 71 2.42 -17.65 -13.97
N GLY A 72 2.33 -16.95 -12.84
CA GLY A 72 1.17 -17.02 -11.96
C GLY A 72 -0.10 -16.37 -12.55
N LEU A 73 0.07 -15.30 -13.32
CA LEU A 73 -1.04 -14.63 -14.03
C LEU A 73 -1.57 -15.48 -15.19
N MET A 74 -0.68 -16.18 -15.89
CA MET A 74 -1.07 -17.16 -16.90
C MET A 74 -1.85 -18.33 -16.29
N ALA A 75 -1.39 -18.88 -15.18
CA ALA A 75 -2.08 -19.96 -14.47
C ALA A 75 -3.50 -19.57 -14.01
N LYS A 76 -3.71 -18.27 -13.71
CA LYS A 76 -5.03 -17.72 -13.35
C LYS A 76 -5.88 -17.31 -14.56
N GLY A 77 -5.37 -17.42 -15.77
CA GLY A 77 -6.08 -17.03 -16.98
C GLY A 77 -6.23 -15.51 -17.19
N LEU A 78 -5.49 -14.70 -16.40
CA LEU A 78 -5.51 -13.22 -16.46
C LEU A 78 -4.54 -12.67 -17.53
N ALA A 79 -3.63 -13.48 -17.98
CA ALA A 79 -2.68 -13.16 -19.04
C ALA A 79 -2.62 -14.27 -20.07
N LYS A 80 -2.29 -13.92 -21.32
CA LYS A 80 -2.17 -14.85 -22.43
C LYS A 80 -0.76 -14.81 -23.00
N LEU A 81 -0.27 -15.95 -23.47
CA LEU A 81 0.95 -16.04 -24.21
C LEU A 81 0.61 -16.15 -25.70
N GLU A 82 0.93 -15.16 -26.49
CA GLU A 82 0.77 -15.14 -27.94
C GLU A 82 2.15 -15.34 -28.60
N GLY A 83 2.49 -16.61 -28.87
CA GLY A 83 3.83 -16.97 -29.32
C GLY A 83 4.90 -16.70 -28.25
N GLU A 84 5.80 -15.76 -28.50
CA GLU A 84 6.81 -15.32 -27.53
C GLU A 84 6.42 -14.07 -26.73
N THR A 85 5.23 -13.50 -27.01
CA THR A 85 4.80 -12.24 -26.39
C THR A 85 3.79 -12.51 -25.30
N PHE A 86 4.07 -12.03 -24.10
CA PHE A 86 3.15 -12.07 -22.97
C PHE A 86 2.17 -10.89 -23.07
N THR A 87 0.89 -11.17 -23.19
CA THR A 87 -0.18 -10.17 -23.28
C THR A 87 -0.95 -10.09 -21.99
N LEU A 88 -1.03 -8.89 -21.40
CA LEU A 88 -1.70 -8.62 -20.14
C LEU A 88 -2.57 -7.38 -20.24
N ASP A 89 -3.79 -7.48 -19.71
CA ASP A 89 -4.63 -6.33 -19.41
C ASP A 89 -4.55 -5.99 -17.92
N ALA A 90 -3.83 -4.92 -17.62
CA ALA A 90 -3.63 -4.48 -16.23
C ALA A 90 -4.92 -3.90 -15.63
N ALA A 91 -5.82 -3.33 -16.44
CA ALA A 91 -7.10 -2.81 -15.97
C ALA A 91 -8.00 -3.93 -15.45
N ALA A 92 -7.98 -5.11 -16.09
CA ALA A 92 -8.73 -6.28 -15.63
C ALA A 92 -8.30 -6.79 -14.25
N ILE A 93 -7.06 -6.47 -13.84
CA ILE A 93 -6.50 -6.85 -12.54
C ILE A 93 -6.66 -5.71 -11.51
N GLY A 94 -7.23 -4.57 -11.92
CA GLY A 94 -7.39 -3.40 -11.07
C GLY A 94 -6.12 -2.54 -10.92
N ILE A 95 -5.14 -2.71 -11.81
CA ILE A 95 -3.90 -1.93 -11.83
C ILE A 95 -4.09 -0.73 -12.73
N GLY A 96 -4.02 0.48 -12.16
CA GLY A 96 -4.20 1.71 -12.91
C GLY A 96 -2.90 2.27 -13.50
N LYS A 97 -1.72 1.99 -12.91
CA LYS A 97 -0.46 2.56 -13.39
C LYS A 97 0.70 1.58 -13.29
N ILE A 98 1.53 1.54 -14.34
CA ILE A 98 2.72 0.69 -14.42
C ILE A 98 3.98 1.54 -14.28
N LEU A 99 4.85 1.13 -13.35
CA LEU A 99 6.09 1.80 -13.02
C LEU A 99 7.29 1.02 -13.58
N GLY A 100 8.40 1.73 -13.80
CA GLY A 100 9.57 1.19 -14.48
C GLY A 100 10.64 0.56 -13.57
N SER A 101 10.32 0.15 -12.34
CA SER A 101 11.30 -0.51 -11.48
C SER A 101 11.51 -1.98 -11.89
N GLY A 102 12.66 -2.53 -11.58
CA GLY A 102 13.03 -3.91 -11.92
C GLY A 102 13.55 -4.09 -13.35
N ARG A 103 13.79 -5.35 -13.70
CA ARG A 103 14.31 -5.78 -15.01
C ARG A 103 13.20 -6.45 -15.82
N VAL A 104 13.21 -6.28 -17.13
CA VAL A 104 12.32 -6.97 -18.08
C VAL A 104 13.17 -7.71 -19.08
N THR A 105 12.96 -9.01 -19.20
CA THR A 105 13.68 -9.87 -20.13
C THR A 105 12.74 -10.48 -21.19
N ARG A 106 11.46 -10.65 -20.85
CA ARG A 106 10.43 -11.21 -21.73
C ARG A 106 9.78 -10.12 -22.57
N ARG A 107 9.37 -10.45 -23.79
CA ARG A 107 8.57 -9.56 -24.62
C ARG A 107 7.16 -9.46 -24.03
N MET A 108 6.77 -8.27 -23.60
CA MET A 108 5.48 -8.03 -22.95
C MET A 108 4.66 -6.99 -23.70
N ARG A 109 3.40 -7.30 -23.98
CA ARG A 109 2.39 -6.34 -24.42
C ARG A 109 1.44 -6.09 -23.25
N VAL A 110 1.47 -4.90 -22.71
CA VAL A 110 0.70 -4.57 -21.51
C VAL A 110 -0.22 -3.39 -21.81
N SER A 111 -1.52 -3.56 -21.52
CA SER A 111 -2.51 -2.47 -21.54
C SER A 111 -2.78 -1.95 -20.13
N ALA A 112 -2.75 -0.63 -19.92
CA ALA A 112 -3.03 0.03 -18.66
C ALA A 112 -3.46 1.48 -18.86
N ALA A 113 -4.12 2.07 -17.86
CA ALA A 113 -4.56 3.47 -17.91
C ALA A 113 -3.38 4.46 -17.93
N ALA A 114 -2.26 4.12 -17.29
CA ALA A 114 -1.07 4.98 -17.29
C ALA A 114 0.24 4.19 -17.20
N PHE A 115 1.29 4.74 -17.79
CA PHE A 115 2.66 4.22 -17.70
C PHE A 115 3.62 5.33 -17.33
N SER A 116 4.66 5.01 -16.57
CA SER A 116 5.79 5.90 -16.39
C SER A 116 6.70 5.85 -17.64
N GLU A 117 7.44 6.93 -17.92
CA GLU A 117 8.36 6.97 -19.05
C GLU A 117 9.42 5.84 -18.99
N ALA A 118 9.92 5.58 -17.78
CA ALA A 118 10.87 4.49 -17.58
C ALA A 118 10.26 3.11 -17.86
N ALA A 119 8.96 2.90 -17.61
CA ALA A 119 8.27 1.65 -17.92
C ALA A 119 8.14 1.46 -19.43
N LYS A 120 7.73 2.51 -20.17
CA LYS A 120 7.64 2.48 -21.63
C LYS A 120 8.97 2.12 -22.27
N LYS A 121 10.03 2.84 -21.91
CA LYS A 121 11.39 2.60 -22.41
C LYS A 121 11.87 1.16 -22.16
N LYS A 122 11.58 0.59 -20.99
CA LYS A 122 11.98 -0.78 -20.65
C LYS A 122 11.19 -1.84 -21.40
N LEU A 123 9.89 -1.64 -21.58
CA LEU A 123 9.04 -2.54 -22.38
C LEU A 123 9.46 -2.53 -23.84
N GLU A 124 9.68 -1.36 -24.42
CA GLU A 124 10.16 -1.19 -25.81
C GLU A 124 11.56 -1.80 -26.01
N ALA A 125 12.49 -1.57 -25.07
CA ALA A 125 13.83 -2.16 -25.11
C ALA A 125 13.81 -3.70 -25.04
N ALA A 126 12.82 -4.29 -24.37
CA ALA A 126 12.59 -5.74 -24.36
C ALA A 126 11.81 -6.27 -25.58
N GLY A 127 11.50 -5.39 -26.55
CA GLY A 127 10.73 -5.76 -27.75
C GLY A 127 9.23 -5.91 -27.49
N GLY A 128 8.73 -5.38 -26.40
CA GLY A 128 7.32 -5.34 -26.04
C GLY A 128 6.62 -4.04 -26.45
N GLN A 129 5.37 -3.88 -26.02
CA GLN A 129 4.54 -2.70 -26.30
C GLN A 129 3.77 -2.27 -25.05
N ALA A 130 3.67 -0.95 -24.82
CA ALA A 130 2.84 -0.34 -23.80
C ALA A 130 1.61 0.30 -24.45
N LEU A 131 0.43 -0.20 -24.18
CA LEU A 131 -0.84 0.28 -24.72
C LEU A 131 -1.58 1.07 -23.62
N VAL A 132 -1.86 2.34 -23.88
CA VAL A 132 -2.66 3.18 -22.97
C VAL A 132 -4.12 3.05 -23.37
N VAL A 133 -4.96 2.66 -22.41
CA VAL A 133 -6.40 2.42 -22.60
C VAL A 133 -7.20 3.43 -21.80
#